data_cf10b209a9bee3c4b36493e463b94dd6
#
_entry.id   cf10b209a9bee3c4b36493e463b94dd6
#
_cell.length_a   1.000
_cell.length_b   1.000
_cell.length_c   1.000
_cell.angle_alpha   90.00
_cell.angle_beta   90.00
_cell.angle_gamma   90.00
#
_symmetry.space_group_name_H-M   'P 1'
#
loop_
_entity.id
_entity.type
_entity.pdbx_description
1 polymer ?
#
loop_
_entity_poly.entity_id
_entity_poly.type
_entity_poly.pdbx_seq_one_letter_code
_entity_poly.pdbx_strand_id
1 'polypeptide(L)'
;MIRAIDNAMDQIGSLNYTLPKVMRVVNDMNSTALELVRIIQMDPVLTARVLKVSNSSYFGVRPQPISNLRRATILMGMNTIRNLALATAVKNSFEMRAGGAVSSEDFWRHSVAVAVLSDLIAKRGPLSRQEGEKCFVVGMLHLIGRALLIQHFSQEFGRVVIEAKNSNVSATQIEQAVFGT
;
A
#
# COMPACT_ATOMS: atom_id res chain seq x y z
N MET A 1 5.52 24.86 8.20
CA MET A 1 5.55 23.41 8.03
C MET A 1 4.17 22.81 7.81
N ILE A 2 3.16 23.02 8.66
CA ILE A 2 1.79 22.49 8.51
C ILE A 2 1.21 22.77 7.11
N ARG A 3 1.26 24.02 6.62
CA ARG A 3 0.80 24.37 5.26
C ARG A 3 1.53 23.63 4.13
N ALA A 4 2.80 23.25 4.33
CA ALA A 4 3.55 22.49 3.36
C ALA A 4 3.15 21.01 3.36
N ILE A 5 2.75 20.49 4.52
CA ILE A 5 2.16 19.15 4.66
C ILE A 5 0.77 19.12 4.01
N ASP A 6 -0.07 20.13 4.26
CA ASP A 6 -1.38 20.25 3.61
C ASP A 6 -1.25 20.27 2.07
N ASN A 7 -0.34 21.08 1.52
CA ASN A 7 -0.08 21.11 0.09
C ASN A 7 0.45 19.78 -0.45
N ALA A 8 1.26 19.05 0.32
CA ALA A 8 1.74 17.71 -0.06
C ALA A 8 0.59 16.69 -0.06
N MET A 9 -0.36 16.81 0.89
CA MET A 9 -1.57 15.97 0.92
C MET A 9 -2.47 16.22 -0.29
N ASP A 10 -2.64 17.47 -0.72
CA ASP A 10 -3.41 17.81 -1.92
C ASP A 10 -2.79 17.23 -3.21
N GLN A 11 -1.47 17.10 -3.26
CA GLN A 11 -0.76 16.48 -4.38
C GLN A 11 -0.96 14.97 -4.50
N ILE A 12 -1.34 14.26 -3.43
CA ILE A 12 -1.65 12.81 -3.50
C ILE A 12 -2.79 12.56 -4.49
N GLY A 13 -3.80 13.41 -4.50
CA GLY A 13 -4.95 13.30 -5.40
C GLY A 13 -4.60 13.41 -6.89
N SER A 14 -3.47 14.03 -7.23
CA SER A 14 -3.01 14.25 -8.60
C SER A 14 -2.00 13.19 -9.11
N LEU A 15 -1.41 12.40 -8.21
CA LEU A 15 -0.21 11.60 -8.51
C LEU A 15 -0.47 10.29 -9.25
N ASN A 16 -1.69 9.76 -9.24
CA ASN A 16 -1.95 8.53 -9.99
C ASN A 16 -3.44 8.34 -10.29
N TYR A 17 -3.81 8.44 -11.56
CA TYR A 17 -5.19 8.26 -12.03
C TYR A 17 -5.79 6.89 -11.65
N THR A 18 -4.95 5.89 -11.42
CA THR A 18 -5.37 4.51 -11.13
C THR A 18 -5.75 4.31 -9.67
N LEU A 19 -5.03 4.94 -8.72
CA LEU A 19 -5.27 4.75 -7.29
C LEU A 19 -6.71 5.11 -6.86
N PRO A 20 -7.25 6.30 -7.17
CA PRO A 20 -8.63 6.66 -6.80
C PRO A 20 -9.68 5.69 -7.37
N LYS A 21 -9.46 5.17 -8.58
CA LYS A 21 -10.36 4.18 -9.20
C LYS A 21 -10.29 2.84 -8.51
N VAL A 22 -9.09 2.36 -8.20
CA VAL A 22 -8.90 1.13 -7.42
C VAL A 22 -9.54 1.27 -6.05
N MET A 23 -9.30 2.40 -5.34
CA MET A 23 -9.89 2.68 -4.03
C MET A 23 -11.42 2.68 -4.07
N ARG A 24 -12.03 3.28 -5.10
CA ARG A 24 -13.48 3.27 -5.26
C ARG A 24 -14.02 1.84 -5.35
N VAL A 25 -13.43 1.00 -6.20
CA VAL A 25 -13.88 -0.40 -6.37
C VAL A 25 -13.57 -1.26 -5.16
N VAL A 26 -12.46 -0.99 -4.46
CA VAL A 26 -12.11 -1.68 -3.21
C VAL A 26 -13.12 -1.38 -2.10
N ASN A 27 -13.59 -0.13 -2.01
CA ASN A 27 -14.53 0.30 -0.97
C ASN A 27 -16.00 0.03 -1.32
N ASP A 28 -16.32 -0.25 -2.60
CA ASP A 28 -17.69 -0.57 -3.03
C ASP A 28 -17.95 -2.07 -2.93
N MET A 29 -18.80 -2.44 -1.98
CA MET A 29 -19.18 -3.83 -1.75
C MET A 29 -20.01 -4.45 -2.89
N ASN A 30 -20.63 -3.63 -3.73
CA ASN A 30 -21.39 -4.07 -4.89
C ASN A 30 -20.53 -4.19 -6.15
N SER A 31 -19.25 -3.79 -6.06
CA SER A 31 -18.34 -3.86 -7.20
C SER A 31 -18.09 -5.32 -7.64
N THR A 32 -18.11 -5.52 -8.94
CA THR A 32 -17.94 -6.83 -9.55
C THR A 32 -16.47 -7.13 -9.85
N ALA A 33 -16.13 -8.43 -9.96
CA ALA A 33 -14.81 -8.87 -10.39
C ALA A 33 -14.46 -8.31 -11.78
N LEU A 34 -15.44 -8.12 -12.64
CA LEU A 34 -15.24 -7.59 -14.00
C LEU A 34 -14.85 -6.11 -13.98
N GLU A 35 -15.49 -5.31 -13.11
CA GLU A 35 -15.13 -3.89 -12.93
C GLU A 35 -13.71 -3.73 -12.41
N LEU A 36 -13.34 -4.51 -11.40
CA LEU A 36 -11.97 -4.52 -10.87
C LEU A 36 -10.94 -4.88 -11.97
N VAL A 37 -11.20 -5.97 -12.71
CA VAL A 37 -10.33 -6.38 -13.82
C VAL A 37 -10.19 -5.29 -14.87
N ARG A 38 -11.29 -4.62 -15.26
CA ARG A 38 -11.27 -3.52 -16.22
C ARG A 38 -10.40 -2.34 -15.73
N ILE A 39 -10.55 -1.95 -14.45
CA ILE A 39 -9.74 -0.85 -13.89
C ILE A 39 -8.26 -1.20 -13.84
N ILE A 40 -7.90 -2.42 -13.42
CA ILE A 40 -6.52 -2.87 -13.42
C ILE A 40 -5.94 -2.89 -14.84
N GLN A 41 -6.72 -3.36 -15.83
CA GLN A 41 -6.29 -3.42 -17.24
C GLN A 41 -6.05 -2.06 -17.89
N MET A 42 -6.64 -0.98 -17.36
CA MET A 42 -6.36 0.39 -17.85
C MET A 42 -4.91 0.85 -17.52
N ASP A 43 -4.22 0.15 -16.63
CA ASP A 43 -2.84 0.44 -16.24
C ASP A 43 -1.96 -0.80 -16.52
N PRO A 44 -1.15 -0.79 -17.60
CA PRO A 44 -0.29 -1.91 -17.96
C PRO A 44 0.75 -2.24 -16.88
N VAL A 45 1.26 -1.24 -16.15
CA VAL A 45 2.24 -1.43 -15.08
C VAL A 45 1.58 -2.12 -13.89
N LEU A 46 0.39 -1.67 -13.48
CA LEU A 46 -0.40 -2.30 -12.44
C LEU A 46 -0.75 -3.74 -12.82
N THR A 47 -1.21 -3.97 -14.06
CA THR A 47 -1.52 -5.30 -14.59
C THR A 47 -0.32 -6.23 -14.49
N ALA A 48 0.85 -5.82 -15.00
CA ALA A 48 2.06 -6.64 -14.98
C ALA A 48 2.50 -6.98 -13.55
N ARG A 49 2.43 -6.03 -12.62
CA ARG A 49 2.79 -6.24 -11.21
C ARG A 49 1.82 -7.16 -10.49
N VAL A 50 0.51 -6.98 -10.67
CA VAL A 50 -0.51 -7.88 -10.10
C VAL A 50 -0.30 -9.31 -10.61
N LEU A 51 -0.07 -9.51 -11.91
CA LEU A 51 0.21 -10.84 -12.48
C LEU A 51 1.53 -11.42 -11.95
N LYS A 52 2.59 -10.61 -11.82
CA LYS A 52 3.86 -11.05 -11.23
C LYS A 52 3.69 -11.55 -9.79
N VAL A 53 2.95 -10.81 -8.95
CA VAL A 53 2.68 -11.20 -7.57
C VAL A 53 1.79 -12.45 -7.52
N SER A 54 0.79 -12.54 -8.41
CA SER A 54 -0.10 -13.70 -8.53
C SER A 54 0.65 -15.00 -8.88
N ASN A 55 1.80 -14.89 -9.55
CA ASN A 55 2.66 -16.01 -9.91
C ASN A 55 3.80 -16.25 -8.91
N SER A 56 3.85 -15.52 -7.81
CA SER A 56 4.87 -15.75 -6.78
C SER A 56 4.63 -17.06 -6.03
N SER A 57 5.69 -17.61 -5.43
CA SER A 57 5.63 -18.82 -4.61
C SER A 57 4.68 -18.72 -3.42
N TYR A 58 4.40 -17.50 -2.94
CA TYR A 58 3.42 -17.23 -1.87
C TYR A 58 2.01 -17.74 -2.20
N PHE A 59 1.59 -17.62 -3.47
CA PHE A 59 0.28 -18.12 -3.94
C PHE A 59 0.34 -19.53 -4.51
N GLY A 60 1.43 -20.24 -4.28
CA GLY A 60 1.67 -21.61 -4.71
C GLY A 60 2.32 -21.71 -6.08
N VAL A 61 3.16 -22.74 -6.22
CA VAL A 61 3.80 -23.09 -7.50
C VAL A 61 2.77 -23.75 -8.39
N ARG A 62 2.62 -23.27 -9.63
CA ARG A 62 1.70 -23.81 -10.62
C ARG A 62 2.43 -24.29 -11.85
N PRO A 63 1.99 -25.40 -12.49
CA PRO A 63 2.59 -25.89 -13.72
C PRO A 63 2.51 -24.87 -14.88
N GLN A 64 1.45 -24.06 -14.89
CA GLN A 64 1.25 -22.98 -15.87
C GLN A 64 1.06 -21.64 -15.16
N PRO A 65 1.83 -20.60 -15.53
CA PRO A 65 1.70 -19.30 -14.96
C PRO A 65 0.34 -18.67 -15.30
N ILE A 66 -0.13 -17.81 -14.41
CA ILE A 66 -1.33 -17.00 -14.62
C ILE A 66 -0.98 -15.90 -15.63
N SER A 67 -1.62 -15.91 -16.78
CA SER A 67 -1.33 -15.01 -17.90
C SER A 67 -2.32 -13.86 -18.03
N ASN A 68 -3.44 -13.90 -17.32
CA ASN A 68 -4.45 -12.82 -17.38
C ASN A 68 -5.16 -12.63 -16.04
N LEU A 69 -5.67 -11.43 -15.83
CA LEU A 69 -6.33 -11.02 -14.57
C LEU A 69 -7.62 -11.77 -14.29
N ARG A 70 -8.40 -12.14 -15.32
CA ARG A 70 -9.64 -12.92 -15.12
C ARG A 70 -9.32 -14.28 -14.52
N ARG A 71 -8.30 -14.97 -15.05
CA ARG A 71 -7.82 -16.24 -14.49
C ARG A 71 -7.24 -16.06 -13.09
N ALA A 72 -6.51 -14.97 -12.84
CA ALA A 72 -6.03 -14.61 -11.51
C ALA A 72 -7.21 -14.50 -10.52
N THR A 73 -8.27 -13.77 -10.91
CA THR A 73 -9.45 -13.58 -10.06
C THR A 73 -10.18 -14.89 -9.76
N ILE A 74 -10.31 -15.79 -10.73
CA ILE A 74 -10.93 -17.10 -10.53
C ILE A 74 -10.10 -17.96 -9.56
N LEU A 75 -8.78 -17.98 -9.71
CA LEU A 75 -7.90 -18.87 -8.94
C LEU A 75 -7.59 -18.36 -7.54
N MET A 76 -7.50 -17.04 -7.37
CA MET A 76 -7.08 -16.40 -6.11
C MET A 76 -8.25 -15.76 -5.36
N GLY A 77 -9.37 -15.57 -6.03
CA GLY A 77 -10.54 -14.87 -5.53
C GLY A 77 -10.47 -13.35 -5.70
N MET A 78 -11.65 -12.73 -5.75
CA MET A 78 -11.82 -11.29 -5.96
C MET A 78 -11.07 -10.44 -4.91
N ASN A 79 -11.20 -10.80 -3.63
CA ASN A 79 -10.61 -10.03 -2.53
C ASN A 79 -9.07 -10.03 -2.57
N THR A 80 -8.46 -11.16 -2.93
CA THR A 80 -7.02 -11.23 -3.10
C THR A 80 -6.53 -10.30 -4.20
N ILE A 81 -7.20 -10.31 -5.36
CA ILE A 81 -6.84 -9.42 -6.49
C ILE A 81 -7.09 -7.96 -6.12
N ARG A 82 -8.18 -7.66 -5.41
CA ARG A 82 -8.50 -6.34 -4.88
C ARG A 82 -7.38 -5.80 -3.98
N ASN A 83 -6.94 -6.63 -3.03
CA ASN A 83 -5.87 -6.30 -2.10
C ASN A 83 -4.51 -6.10 -2.81
N LEU A 84 -4.18 -6.96 -3.78
CA LEU A 84 -2.97 -6.84 -4.59
C LEU A 84 -2.98 -5.57 -5.46
N ALA A 85 -4.11 -5.25 -6.08
CA ALA A 85 -4.27 -4.05 -6.88
C ALA A 85 -4.09 -2.80 -6.02
N LEU A 86 -4.71 -2.76 -4.83
CA LEU A 86 -4.57 -1.66 -3.89
C LEU A 86 -3.12 -1.48 -3.44
N ALA A 87 -2.49 -2.55 -2.94
CA ALA A 87 -1.09 -2.49 -2.46
C ALA A 87 -0.15 -2.00 -3.56
N THR A 88 -0.36 -2.44 -4.80
CA THR A 88 0.45 -2.03 -5.95
C THR A 88 0.18 -0.58 -6.34
N ALA A 89 -1.08 -0.15 -6.37
CA ALA A 89 -1.47 1.21 -6.71
C ALA A 89 -0.94 2.22 -5.67
N VAL A 90 -1.07 1.90 -4.38
CA VAL A 90 -0.51 2.72 -3.29
C VAL A 90 1.01 2.84 -3.44
N LYS A 91 1.72 1.72 -3.58
CA LYS A 91 3.18 1.74 -3.76
C LYS A 91 3.59 2.60 -4.97
N ASN A 92 2.86 2.52 -6.08
CA ASN A 92 3.17 3.28 -7.30
C ASN A 92 2.86 4.78 -7.18
N SER A 93 2.04 5.17 -6.21
CA SER A 93 1.69 6.59 -5.98
C SER A 93 2.75 7.35 -5.19
N PHE A 94 3.75 6.64 -4.65
CA PHE A 94 4.83 7.25 -3.85
C PHE A 94 6.19 6.98 -4.48
N GLU A 95 6.88 8.06 -4.84
CA GLU A 95 8.27 8.03 -5.31
C GLU A 95 9.21 8.25 -4.13
N MET A 96 9.64 7.17 -3.50
CA MET A 96 10.68 7.24 -2.48
C MET A 96 12.05 7.17 -3.15
N ARG A 97 12.87 8.21 -2.97
CA ARG A 97 14.21 8.30 -3.60
C ARG A 97 15.11 7.17 -3.12
N ALA A 98 15.80 6.53 -4.05
CA ALA A 98 16.84 5.56 -3.74
C ALA A 98 18.01 6.27 -2.99
N GLY A 99 18.56 5.62 -1.96
CA GLY A 99 19.68 6.17 -1.17
C GLY A 99 19.26 7.10 -0.03
N GLY A 100 17.97 7.26 0.24
CA GLY A 100 17.48 7.97 1.43
C GLY A 100 17.75 7.20 2.73
N ALA A 101 17.53 7.87 3.87
CA ALA A 101 17.70 7.27 5.21
C ALA A 101 16.77 6.06 5.47
N VAL A 102 15.73 5.91 4.68
CA VAL A 102 14.78 4.78 4.70
C VAL A 102 14.80 4.07 3.36
N SER A 103 15.02 2.75 3.38
CA SER A 103 14.89 1.91 2.21
C SER A 103 13.42 1.85 1.75
N SER A 104 13.14 2.26 0.52
CA SER A 104 11.81 2.14 -0.07
C SER A 104 11.32 0.69 -0.07
N GLU A 105 12.21 -0.27 -0.33
CA GLU A 105 11.87 -1.69 -0.32
C GLU A 105 11.46 -2.16 1.07
N ASP A 106 12.21 -1.80 2.11
CA ASP A 106 11.90 -2.18 3.50
C ASP A 106 10.61 -1.53 3.99
N PHE A 107 10.39 -0.26 3.65
CA PHE A 107 9.16 0.45 3.97
C PHE A 107 7.92 -0.27 3.42
N TRP A 108 7.93 -0.58 2.12
CA TRP A 108 6.78 -1.24 1.49
C TRP A 108 6.65 -2.70 1.88
N ARG A 109 7.76 -3.40 2.14
CA ARG A 109 7.75 -4.77 2.68
C ARG A 109 7.08 -4.81 4.06
N HIS A 110 7.40 -3.86 4.94
CA HIS A 110 6.74 -3.71 6.23
C HIS A 110 5.24 -3.44 6.07
N SER A 111 4.85 -2.47 5.24
CA SER A 111 3.44 -2.11 5.01
C SER A 111 2.61 -3.31 4.50
N VAL A 112 3.16 -4.06 3.54
CA VAL A 112 2.52 -5.29 3.03
C VAL A 112 2.44 -6.38 4.10
N ALA A 113 3.49 -6.57 4.90
CA ALA A 113 3.49 -7.57 5.99
C ALA A 113 2.41 -7.24 7.02
N VAL A 114 2.29 -5.98 7.45
CA VAL A 114 1.24 -5.54 8.38
C VAL A 114 -0.14 -5.73 7.76
N ALA A 115 -0.34 -5.39 6.49
CA ALA A 115 -1.62 -5.59 5.80
C ALA A 115 -2.04 -7.07 5.78
N VAL A 116 -1.12 -7.96 5.42
CA VAL A 116 -1.38 -9.42 5.39
C VAL A 116 -1.67 -9.96 6.78
N LEU A 117 -0.88 -9.57 7.79
CA LEU A 117 -1.11 -10.00 9.17
C LEU A 117 -2.44 -9.50 9.71
N SER A 118 -2.81 -8.24 9.44
CA SER A 118 -4.10 -7.66 9.82
C SER A 118 -5.27 -8.43 9.21
N ASP A 119 -5.19 -8.78 7.93
CA ASP A 119 -6.20 -9.60 7.24
C ASP A 119 -6.29 -11.03 7.83
N LEU A 120 -5.15 -11.66 8.13
CA LEU A 120 -5.11 -13.00 8.72
C LEU A 120 -5.68 -13.04 10.14
N ILE A 121 -5.36 -12.03 10.96
CA ILE A 121 -5.89 -11.90 12.33
C ILE A 121 -7.40 -11.64 12.28
N ALA A 122 -7.83 -10.73 11.41
CA ALA A 122 -9.25 -10.40 11.23
C ALA A 122 -10.09 -11.63 10.82
N LYS A 123 -9.57 -12.47 9.93
CA LYS A 123 -10.24 -13.72 9.51
C LYS A 123 -10.39 -14.76 10.61
N ARG A 124 -9.58 -14.68 11.66
CA ARG A 124 -9.62 -15.59 12.82
C ARG A 124 -10.33 -14.99 14.03
N GLY A 125 -10.52 -13.67 14.03
CA GLY A 125 -11.17 -12.93 15.12
C GLY A 125 -12.70 -12.89 14.99
N PRO A 126 -13.37 -12.25 15.95
CA PRO A 126 -14.83 -12.12 15.99
C PRO A 126 -15.40 -11.07 15.03
N LEU A 127 -14.57 -10.52 14.15
CA LEU A 127 -15.00 -9.50 13.19
C LEU A 127 -15.94 -10.08 12.14
N SER A 128 -16.92 -9.30 11.72
CA SER A 128 -17.71 -9.62 10.55
C SER A 128 -16.80 -9.69 9.30
N ARG A 129 -17.23 -10.42 8.28
CA ARG A 129 -16.49 -10.51 7.01
C ARG A 129 -16.18 -9.12 6.44
N GLN A 130 -17.14 -8.20 6.53
CA GLN A 130 -17.02 -6.84 6.03
C GLN A 130 -15.95 -6.02 6.77
N GLU A 131 -15.88 -6.13 8.08
CA GLU A 131 -14.85 -5.49 8.90
C GLU A 131 -13.47 -6.10 8.63
N GLY A 132 -13.38 -7.42 8.52
CA GLY A 132 -12.15 -8.13 8.20
C GLY A 132 -11.55 -7.71 6.85
N GLU A 133 -12.39 -7.52 5.83
CA GLU A 133 -11.93 -7.08 4.50
C GLU A 133 -11.27 -5.68 4.52
N LYS A 134 -11.65 -4.81 5.48
CA LYS A 134 -11.04 -3.49 5.66
C LYS A 134 -9.68 -3.55 6.34
N CYS A 135 -9.40 -4.60 7.14
CA CYS A 135 -8.17 -4.70 7.91
C CYS A 135 -6.91 -4.72 7.03
N PHE A 136 -6.98 -5.34 5.84
CA PHE A 136 -5.88 -5.27 4.88
C PHE A 136 -5.59 -3.85 4.44
N VAL A 137 -6.64 -3.09 4.11
CA VAL A 137 -6.53 -1.69 3.64
C VAL A 137 -5.92 -0.82 4.72
N VAL A 138 -6.42 -0.92 5.95
CA VAL A 138 -5.89 -0.19 7.11
C VAL A 138 -4.43 -0.55 7.36
N GLY A 139 -4.11 -1.85 7.36
CA GLY A 139 -2.73 -2.32 7.51
C GLY A 139 -1.79 -1.82 6.40
N MET A 140 -2.27 -1.70 5.16
CA MET A 140 -1.48 -1.18 4.04
C MET A 140 -1.22 0.32 4.15
N LEU A 141 -2.18 1.08 4.69
CA LEU A 141 -2.13 2.55 4.74
C LEU A 141 -1.64 3.10 6.08
N HIS A 142 -1.34 2.26 7.08
CA HIS A 142 -1.03 2.73 8.45
C HIS A 142 0.18 3.67 8.55
N LEU A 143 1.12 3.61 7.60
CA LEU A 143 2.28 4.50 7.52
C LEU A 143 2.20 5.50 6.36
N ILE A 144 1.01 5.74 5.79
CA ILE A 144 0.88 6.62 4.61
C ILE A 144 1.39 8.04 4.88
N GLY A 145 1.18 8.56 6.09
CA GLY A 145 1.72 9.86 6.53
C GLY A 145 3.25 9.88 6.48
N ARG A 146 3.91 8.81 6.93
CA ARG A 146 5.38 8.70 6.83
C ARG A 146 5.86 8.63 5.39
N ALA A 147 5.13 7.94 4.50
CA ALA A 147 5.47 7.91 3.08
C ALA A 147 5.48 9.32 2.47
N LEU A 148 4.51 10.17 2.85
CA LEU A 148 4.47 11.58 2.46
C LEU A 148 5.66 12.37 3.01
N LEU A 149 5.97 12.22 4.30
CA LEU A 149 7.11 12.89 4.91
C LEU A 149 8.43 12.49 4.23
N ILE A 150 8.61 11.20 3.92
CA ILE A 150 9.79 10.71 3.20
C ILE A 150 9.87 11.29 1.79
N GLN A 151 8.74 11.38 1.08
CA GLN A 151 8.71 11.88 -0.29
C GLN A 151 8.98 13.38 -0.39
N HIS A 152 8.36 14.18 0.49
CA HIS A 152 8.38 15.64 0.38
C HIS A 152 9.39 16.33 1.32
N PHE A 153 9.77 15.65 2.42
CA PHE A 153 10.65 16.17 3.47
C PHE A 153 11.77 15.19 3.79
N SER A 154 12.42 14.65 2.75
CA SER A 154 13.39 13.55 2.88
C SER A 154 14.60 13.88 3.76
N GLN A 155 15.03 15.14 3.80
CA GLN A 155 16.16 15.58 4.62
C GLN A 155 15.78 15.63 6.11
N GLU A 156 14.64 16.24 6.43
CA GLU A 156 14.11 16.34 7.78
C GLU A 156 13.79 14.95 8.34
N PHE A 157 13.15 14.12 7.53
CA PHE A 157 12.86 12.73 7.92
C PHE A 157 14.13 11.90 8.09
N GLY A 158 15.17 12.18 7.30
CA GLY A 158 16.48 11.57 7.46
C GLY A 158 17.10 11.89 8.84
N ARG A 159 16.95 13.11 9.35
CA ARG A 159 17.38 13.50 10.71
C ARG A 159 16.61 12.71 11.76
N VAL A 160 15.28 12.57 11.63
CA VAL A 160 14.46 11.76 12.54
C VAL A 160 15.00 10.33 12.65
N VAL A 161 15.32 9.70 11.52
CA VAL A 161 15.83 8.31 11.50
C VAL A 161 17.22 8.20 12.18
N ILE A 162 18.10 9.16 11.91
CA ILE A 162 19.45 9.16 12.50
C ILE A 162 19.37 9.40 14.02
N GLU A 163 18.56 10.35 14.45
CA GLU A 163 18.39 10.68 15.85
C GLU A 163 17.71 9.55 16.64
N ALA A 164 16.70 8.90 16.06
CA ALA A 164 16.05 7.73 16.65
C ALA A 164 17.01 6.54 16.84
N LYS A 165 18.00 6.38 15.92
CA LYS A 165 19.03 5.34 16.07
C LYS A 165 20.06 5.66 17.14
N ASN A 166 20.33 6.93 17.39
CA ASN A 166 21.40 7.40 18.27
C ASN A 166 20.89 7.78 19.68
N SER A 167 19.60 7.81 19.89
CA SER A 167 18.96 8.16 21.18
C SER A 167 18.01 7.05 21.65
N ASN A 168 17.67 7.09 22.93
CA ASN A 168 16.60 6.22 23.49
C ASN A 168 15.21 6.82 23.34
N VAL A 169 15.04 7.81 22.45
CA VAL A 169 13.78 8.48 22.18
C VAL A 169 13.07 7.78 21.02
N SER A 170 11.76 7.61 21.11
CA SER A 170 11.00 6.97 20.03
C SER A 170 11.00 7.85 18.77
N ALA A 171 11.02 7.21 17.60
CA ALA A 171 10.94 7.93 16.31
C ALA A 171 9.72 8.87 16.23
N THR A 172 8.59 8.47 16.82
CA THR A 172 7.36 9.28 16.86
C THR A 172 7.57 10.58 17.67
N GLN A 173 8.25 10.52 18.81
CA GLN A 173 8.53 11.72 19.60
C GLN A 173 9.47 12.68 18.85
N ILE A 174 10.46 12.13 18.14
CA ILE A 174 11.37 12.94 17.31
C ILE A 174 10.62 13.53 16.10
N GLU A 175 9.74 12.76 15.46
CA GLU A 175 8.86 13.26 14.39
C GLU A 175 8.03 14.45 14.88
N GLN A 176 7.41 14.34 16.06
CA GLN A 176 6.65 15.44 16.66
C GLN A 176 7.51 16.68 16.91
N ALA A 177 8.73 16.51 17.40
CA ALA A 177 9.64 17.62 17.63
C ALA A 177 10.09 18.30 16.31
N VAL A 178 10.37 17.51 15.26
CA VAL A 178 10.85 18.00 13.96
C VAL A 178 9.72 18.64 13.13
N PHE A 179 8.54 18.00 13.10
CA PHE A 179 7.43 18.42 12.24
C PHE A 179 6.36 19.25 12.96
N GLY A 180 6.35 19.30 14.30
CA GLY A 180 5.44 20.11 15.10
C GLY A 180 4.00 19.57 15.12
N THR A 181 3.85 18.24 15.08
CA THR A 181 2.54 17.55 15.04
C THR A 181 2.28 16.81 16.35
#